data_76abf2c0ab589bff72a39fe842509e5a
#
_entry.id   76abf2c0ab589bff72a39fe842509e5a
#
_cell.length_a   1.000
_cell.length_b   1.000
_cell.length_c   1.000
_cell.angle_alpha   90.00
_cell.angle_beta   90.00
_cell.angle_gamma   90.00
#
_symmetry.space_group_name_H-M   'P 1'
#
loop_
_entity.id
_entity.type
_entity.pdbx_description
1 polymer ?
#
loop_
_entity_poly.entity_id
_entity_poly.type
_entity_poly.pdbx_seq_one_letter_code
_entity_poly.pdbx_strand_id
1 'polypeptide(L)'
;MPKSQERCQEIREETRNLIIRKSVLYFAKNGFDGTKINDLSRHIGIAQGTIYIYFKSKEELYSEIFSISDKIAKNDKLTTLVKLPLPADTKIRKLSDYLIKNLKEDEMFSAGIALYTQRLLEGEADQSFYKTTEKIIKQGQKEGCVVSGNSRKLSELYWGVVYLYAVKNMYQTDFAMINSDDLSRVLLGDK
;
A
#
# COMPACT_ATOMS: atom_id res chain seq x y z
N MET A 1 31.35 -12.05 -25.10
CA MET A 1 31.27 -12.60 -23.74
C MET A 1 30.57 -11.70 -22.71
N PRO A 2 30.55 -10.33 -22.77
CA PRO A 2 29.80 -9.51 -21.81
C PRO A 2 28.29 -9.75 -21.83
N LYS A 3 27.69 -9.87 -23.02
CA LYS A 3 26.22 -10.08 -23.21
C LYS A 3 25.60 -11.29 -22.52
N SER A 4 26.36 -12.35 -22.24
CA SER A 4 25.80 -13.54 -21.56
C SER A 4 25.72 -13.35 -20.03
N GLN A 5 26.61 -12.59 -19.44
CA GLN A 5 26.59 -12.27 -17.99
C GLN A 5 25.50 -11.24 -17.69
N GLU A 6 25.35 -10.20 -18.52
CA GLU A 6 24.26 -9.20 -18.40
C GLU A 6 22.89 -9.90 -18.50
N ARG A 7 22.70 -10.80 -19.48
CA ARG A 7 21.46 -11.56 -19.63
C ARG A 7 21.17 -12.48 -18.45
N CYS A 8 22.19 -13.12 -17.87
CA CYS A 8 22.01 -13.93 -16.65
C CYS A 8 21.61 -13.09 -15.45
N GLN A 9 22.16 -11.89 -15.31
CA GLN A 9 21.75 -10.93 -14.28
C GLN A 9 20.32 -10.45 -14.47
N GLU A 10 19.93 -10.08 -15.70
CA GLU A 10 18.55 -9.68 -16.03
C GLU A 10 17.55 -10.78 -15.64
N ILE A 11 17.78 -12.02 -16.09
CA ILE A 11 16.90 -13.17 -15.75
C ILE A 11 16.84 -13.37 -14.23
N ARG A 12 17.95 -13.20 -13.52
CA ARG A 12 17.98 -13.32 -12.07
C ARG A 12 17.15 -12.23 -11.39
N GLU A 13 17.26 -11.01 -11.82
CA GLU A 13 16.47 -9.89 -11.31
C GLU A 13 14.97 -10.03 -11.65
N GLU A 14 14.64 -10.45 -12.86
CA GLU A 14 13.26 -10.72 -13.28
C GLU A 14 12.63 -11.82 -12.40
N THR A 15 13.37 -12.92 -12.16
CA THR A 15 12.88 -14.01 -11.31
C THR A 15 12.71 -13.54 -9.85
N ARG A 16 13.66 -12.78 -9.32
CA ARG A 16 13.55 -12.21 -7.98
C ARG A 16 12.33 -11.30 -7.85
N ASN A 17 12.12 -10.43 -8.83
CA ASN A 17 10.97 -9.52 -8.88
C ASN A 17 9.65 -10.28 -9.02
N LEU A 18 9.59 -11.34 -9.82
CA LEU A 18 8.43 -12.21 -9.92
C LEU A 18 8.09 -12.85 -8.57
N ILE A 19 9.09 -13.40 -7.86
CA ILE A 19 8.90 -13.98 -6.52
C ILE A 19 8.31 -12.93 -5.58
N ILE A 20 8.91 -11.74 -5.51
CA ILE A 20 8.43 -10.65 -4.65
C ILE A 20 6.97 -10.29 -4.99
N ARG A 21 6.67 -9.98 -6.25
CA ARG A 21 5.33 -9.56 -6.68
C ARG A 21 4.24 -10.58 -6.33
N LYS A 22 4.49 -11.86 -6.63
CA LYS A 22 3.53 -12.92 -6.31
C LYS A 22 3.42 -13.17 -4.80
N SER A 23 4.53 -13.02 -4.08
CA SER A 23 4.55 -13.19 -2.63
C SER A 23 3.82 -12.07 -1.88
N VAL A 24 3.90 -10.81 -2.34
CA VAL A 24 3.15 -9.69 -1.74
C VAL A 24 1.66 -10.02 -1.68
N LEU A 25 1.08 -10.45 -2.80
CA LEU A 25 -0.34 -10.82 -2.90
C LEU A 25 -0.66 -12.03 -2.02
N TYR A 26 0.22 -13.02 -2.01
CA TYR A 26 0.02 -14.25 -1.24
C TYR A 26 0.05 -13.98 0.28
N PHE A 27 1.06 -13.23 0.74
CA PHE A 27 1.16 -12.85 2.16
C PHE A 27 0.02 -11.92 2.60
N ALA A 28 -0.40 -10.99 1.75
CA ALA A 28 -1.52 -10.11 2.06
C ALA A 28 -2.83 -10.88 2.25
N LYS A 29 -2.99 -12.02 1.56
CA LYS A 29 -4.17 -12.90 1.67
C LYS A 29 -4.10 -13.89 2.83
N ASN A 30 -2.93 -14.43 3.13
CA ASN A 30 -2.75 -15.56 4.05
C ASN A 30 -2.08 -15.18 5.37
N GLY A 31 -1.54 -13.97 5.47
CA GLY A 31 -0.70 -13.54 6.58
C GLY A 31 0.68 -14.24 6.60
N PHE A 32 1.54 -13.80 7.51
CA PHE A 32 2.86 -14.41 7.66
C PHE A 32 2.79 -15.85 8.18
N ASP A 33 2.08 -16.09 9.27
CA ASP A 33 2.00 -17.40 9.91
C ASP A 33 1.26 -18.42 9.05
N GLY A 34 0.21 -18.02 8.36
CA GLY A 34 -0.55 -18.87 7.43
C GLY A 34 0.20 -19.23 6.15
N THR A 35 1.34 -18.58 5.85
CA THR A 35 2.11 -18.83 4.64
C THR A 35 3.17 -19.90 4.85
N LYS A 36 3.07 -21.02 4.11
CA LYS A 36 4.14 -22.01 3.96
C LYS A 36 4.87 -21.80 2.64
N ILE A 37 6.20 -21.84 2.66
CA ILE A 37 7.02 -21.61 1.45
C ILE A 37 6.72 -22.63 0.33
N ASN A 38 6.36 -23.86 0.68
CA ASN A 38 5.97 -24.87 -0.31
C ASN A 38 4.66 -24.49 -1.03
N ASP A 39 3.69 -23.94 -0.31
CA ASP A 39 2.41 -23.51 -0.89
C ASP A 39 2.59 -22.25 -1.74
N LEU A 40 3.41 -21.32 -1.24
CA LEU A 40 3.82 -20.12 -1.96
C LEU A 40 4.54 -20.47 -3.27
N SER A 41 5.49 -21.39 -3.25
CA SER A 41 6.23 -21.79 -4.45
C SER A 41 5.31 -22.42 -5.52
N ARG A 42 4.34 -23.22 -5.10
CA ARG A 42 3.29 -23.76 -5.99
C ARG A 42 2.41 -22.63 -6.56
N HIS A 43 2.04 -21.66 -5.74
CA HIS A 43 1.27 -20.51 -6.21
C HIS A 43 2.03 -19.67 -7.24
N ILE A 44 3.34 -19.48 -7.06
CA ILE A 44 4.19 -18.75 -8.01
C ILE A 44 4.41 -19.55 -9.29
N GLY A 45 4.38 -20.88 -9.20
CA GLY A 45 4.69 -21.81 -10.31
C GLY A 45 6.18 -22.13 -10.44
N ILE A 46 6.93 -22.15 -9.32
CA ILE A 46 8.37 -22.46 -9.28
C ILE A 46 8.68 -23.55 -8.24
N ALA A 47 9.83 -24.15 -8.32
CA ALA A 47 10.30 -25.07 -7.28
C ALA A 47 10.59 -24.34 -5.96
N GLN A 48 10.30 -24.97 -4.82
CA GLN A 48 10.59 -24.40 -3.49
C GLN A 48 12.06 -23.99 -3.34
N GLY A 49 12.98 -24.81 -3.85
CA GLY A 49 14.42 -24.51 -3.84
C GLY A 49 14.77 -23.21 -4.59
N THR A 50 13.98 -22.84 -5.60
CA THR A 50 14.19 -21.59 -6.33
C THR A 50 13.99 -20.38 -5.43
N ILE A 51 13.00 -20.40 -4.52
CA ILE A 51 12.80 -19.30 -3.56
C ILE A 51 14.05 -19.17 -2.67
N TYR A 52 14.61 -20.28 -2.20
CA TYR A 52 15.78 -20.27 -1.31
C TYR A 52 17.11 -19.87 -2.00
N ILE A 53 17.15 -19.86 -3.33
CA ILE A 53 18.26 -19.25 -4.08
C ILE A 53 18.30 -17.72 -3.90
N TYR A 54 17.13 -17.09 -3.73
CA TYR A 54 16.99 -15.64 -3.66
C TYR A 54 16.80 -15.11 -2.23
N PHE A 55 16.20 -15.91 -1.36
CA PHE A 55 15.86 -15.54 0.02
C PHE A 55 16.18 -16.69 0.97
N LYS A 56 17.03 -16.44 1.96
CA LYS A 56 17.53 -17.46 2.88
C LYS A 56 16.43 -18.07 3.75
N SER A 57 15.34 -17.30 4.00
CA SER A 57 14.23 -17.75 4.83
C SER A 57 12.92 -17.05 4.43
N LYS A 58 11.81 -17.54 5.00
CA LYS A 58 10.49 -16.89 4.88
C LYS A 58 10.50 -15.48 5.46
N GLU A 59 11.20 -15.30 6.57
CA GLU A 59 11.36 -14.04 7.27
C GLU A 59 12.10 -13.00 6.41
N GLU A 60 13.16 -13.41 5.71
CA GLU A 60 13.90 -12.53 4.79
C GLU A 60 13.01 -12.08 3.63
N LEU A 61 12.31 -13.02 3.00
CA LEU A 61 11.35 -12.69 1.93
C LEU A 61 10.25 -11.74 2.43
N TYR A 62 9.69 -12.01 3.60
CA TYR A 62 8.64 -11.17 4.19
C TYR A 62 9.14 -9.78 4.56
N SER A 63 10.36 -9.69 5.12
CA SER A 63 11.00 -8.40 5.43
C SER A 63 11.22 -7.54 4.18
N GLU A 64 11.64 -8.17 3.07
CA GLU A 64 11.79 -7.47 1.79
C GLU A 64 10.45 -6.96 1.24
N ILE A 65 9.42 -7.81 1.30
CA ILE A 65 8.05 -7.45 0.91
C ILE A 65 7.53 -6.30 1.75
N PHE A 66 7.76 -6.35 3.07
CA PHE A 66 7.34 -5.29 3.96
C PHE A 66 8.06 -3.97 3.66
N SER A 67 9.36 -4.01 3.34
CA SER A 67 10.09 -2.82 2.91
C SER A 67 9.47 -2.15 1.68
N ILE A 68 8.93 -2.92 0.73
CA ILE A 68 8.21 -2.41 -0.44
C ILE A 68 6.87 -1.80 -0.03
N SER A 69 6.12 -2.50 0.83
CA SER A 69 4.83 -2.02 1.36
C SER A 69 5.01 -0.72 2.16
N ASP A 70 6.07 -0.64 2.97
CA ASP A 70 6.44 0.57 3.71
C ASP A 70 6.78 1.74 2.76
N LYS A 71 7.50 1.49 1.67
CA LYS A 71 7.76 2.50 0.64
C LYS A 71 6.48 2.97 -0.06
N ILE A 72 5.53 2.06 -0.32
CA ILE A 72 4.23 2.43 -0.90
C ILE A 72 3.46 3.32 0.08
N ALA A 73 3.40 2.95 1.34
CA ALA A 73 2.69 3.69 2.38
C ALA A 73 3.35 5.03 2.72
N LYS A 74 4.69 5.08 2.77
CA LYS A 74 5.50 6.29 3.06
C LYS A 74 5.82 7.10 1.80
N ASN A 75 5.06 6.93 0.73
CA ASN A 75 5.33 7.57 -0.56
C ASN A 75 5.66 9.06 -0.40
N ASP A 76 6.77 9.49 -1.01
CA ASP A 76 7.22 10.89 -1.00
C ASP A 76 6.18 11.86 -1.56
N LYS A 77 5.24 11.39 -2.38
CA LYS A 77 4.14 12.21 -2.91
C LYS A 77 3.23 12.74 -1.80
N LEU A 78 2.93 11.94 -0.77
CA LEU A 78 2.11 12.39 0.35
C LEU A 78 2.85 13.43 1.20
N THR A 79 4.11 13.17 1.52
CA THR A 79 4.96 14.11 2.28
C THR A 79 5.20 15.40 1.51
N THR A 80 5.37 15.31 0.20
CA THR A 80 5.51 16.47 -0.68
C THR A 80 4.21 17.27 -0.75
N LEU A 81 3.06 16.60 -0.93
CA LEU A 81 1.74 17.24 -1.01
C LEU A 81 1.44 18.09 0.24
N VAL A 82 1.80 17.60 1.43
CA VAL A 82 1.62 18.35 2.69
C VAL A 82 2.37 19.68 2.68
N LYS A 83 3.59 19.68 2.11
CA LYS A 83 4.48 20.86 2.08
C LYS A 83 4.10 21.90 1.02
N LEU A 84 3.28 21.52 0.04
CA LEU A 84 2.87 22.46 -1.01
C LEU A 84 2.01 23.59 -0.42
N PRO A 85 2.12 24.82 -0.89
CA PRO A 85 1.28 25.96 -0.49
C PRO A 85 -0.08 25.90 -1.21
N LEU A 86 -0.85 24.84 -0.95
CA LEU A 86 -2.16 24.59 -1.53
C LEU A 86 -3.23 24.58 -0.43
N PRO A 87 -4.49 24.98 -0.74
CA PRO A 87 -5.62 24.79 0.14
C PRO A 87 -5.81 23.30 0.52
N ALA A 88 -6.33 23.06 1.71
CA ALA A 88 -6.46 21.70 2.22
C ALA A 88 -7.45 20.84 1.39
N ASP A 89 -8.54 21.41 0.89
CA ASP A 89 -9.47 20.73 0.01
C ASP A 89 -8.79 20.21 -1.27
N THR A 90 -7.94 21.04 -1.87
CA THR A 90 -7.14 20.68 -3.04
C THR A 90 -6.15 19.55 -2.72
N LYS A 91 -5.52 19.58 -1.54
CA LYS A 91 -4.62 18.50 -1.08
C LYS A 91 -5.37 17.20 -0.89
N ILE A 92 -6.55 17.23 -0.25
CA ILE A 92 -7.40 16.07 0.00
C ILE A 92 -7.85 15.45 -1.32
N ARG A 93 -8.34 16.26 -2.28
CA ARG A 93 -8.75 15.76 -3.59
C ARG A 93 -7.59 15.12 -4.35
N LYS A 94 -6.43 15.78 -4.41
CA LYS A 94 -5.22 15.21 -5.05
C LYS A 94 -4.76 13.90 -4.41
N LEU A 95 -4.85 13.79 -3.08
CA LEU A 95 -4.54 12.56 -2.36
C LEU A 95 -5.55 11.47 -2.71
N SER A 96 -6.84 11.78 -2.70
CA SER A 96 -7.92 10.84 -3.06
C SER A 96 -7.78 10.36 -4.50
N ASP A 97 -7.51 11.26 -5.45
CA ASP A 97 -7.26 10.90 -6.85
C ASP A 97 -6.08 9.93 -6.98
N TYR A 98 -4.97 10.24 -6.33
CA TYR A 98 -3.79 9.39 -6.34
C TYR A 98 -4.09 7.99 -5.76
N LEU A 99 -4.75 7.91 -4.61
CA LEU A 99 -5.06 6.65 -3.95
C LEU A 99 -6.02 5.81 -4.77
N ILE A 100 -7.13 6.38 -5.24
CA ILE A 100 -8.14 5.66 -6.02
C ILE A 100 -7.57 5.19 -7.37
N LYS A 101 -6.78 6.03 -8.04
CA LYS A 101 -6.10 5.63 -9.27
C LYS A 101 -5.22 4.40 -9.05
N ASN A 102 -4.34 4.43 -8.05
CA ASN A 102 -3.42 3.32 -7.80
C ASN A 102 -4.15 2.07 -7.30
N LEU A 103 -5.21 2.22 -6.49
CA LEU A 103 -6.04 1.08 -6.08
C LEU A 103 -6.69 0.38 -7.29
N LYS A 104 -7.08 1.13 -8.34
CA LYS A 104 -7.69 0.57 -9.55
C LYS A 104 -6.68 -0.07 -10.50
N GLU A 105 -5.51 0.53 -10.64
CA GLU A 105 -4.54 0.21 -11.69
C GLU A 105 -3.40 -0.69 -11.22
N ASP A 106 -3.16 -0.78 -9.91
CA ASP A 106 -2.01 -1.49 -9.34
C ASP A 106 -2.41 -2.44 -8.20
N GLU A 107 -2.48 -3.73 -8.53
CA GLU A 107 -2.75 -4.79 -7.55
C GLU A 107 -1.70 -4.85 -6.43
N MET A 108 -0.43 -4.54 -6.76
CA MET A 108 0.66 -4.48 -5.79
C MET A 108 0.47 -3.33 -4.79
N PHE A 109 -0.10 -2.20 -5.25
CA PHE A 109 -0.44 -1.09 -4.37
C PHE A 109 -1.51 -1.50 -3.36
N SER A 110 -2.57 -2.17 -3.81
CA SER A 110 -3.63 -2.69 -2.94
C SER A 110 -3.08 -3.67 -1.90
N ALA A 111 -2.26 -4.63 -2.33
CA ALA A 111 -1.64 -5.60 -1.43
C ALA A 111 -0.66 -4.92 -0.46
N GLY A 112 0.09 -3.93 -0.92
CA GLY A 112 1.00 -3.13 -0.08
C GLY A 112 0.26 -2.38 1.02
N ILE A 113 -0.86 -1.72 0.69
CA ILE A 113 -1.71 -1.04 1.68
C ILE A 113 -2.29 -2.04 2.69
N ALA A 114 -2.75 -3.21 2.23
CA ALA A 114 -3.30 -4.24 3.11
C ALA A 114 -2.24 -4.76 4.09
N LEU A 115 -1.07 -5.14 3.62
CA LEU A 115 0.04 -5.63 4.47
C LEU A 115 0.53 -4.56 5.46
N TYR A 116 0.71 -3.33 4.98
CA TYR A 116 1.12 -2.24 5.86
C TYR A 116 0.12 -1.99 6.98
N THR A 117 -1.19 -2.00 6.65
CA THR A 117 -2.24 -1.79 7.66
C THR A 117 -2.31 -2.95 8.65
N GLN A 118 -2.12 -4.20 8.22
CA GLN A 118 -2.05 -5.37 9.13
C GLN A 118 -0.93 -5.17 10.16
N ARG A 119 0.28 -4.87 9.71
CA ARG A 119 1.42 -4.63 10.60
C ARG A 119 1.27 -3.41 11.50
N LEU A 120 0.56 -2.40 11.01
CA LEU A 120 0.21 -1.24 11.83
C LEU A 120 -0.70 -1.62 13.00
N LEU A 121 -1.68 -2.49 12.76
CA LEU A 121 -2.59 -2.98 13.81
C LEU A 121 -1.86 -3.90 14.81
N GLU A 122 -0.84 -4.61 14.37
CA GLU A 122 0.06 -5.42 15.22
C GLU A 122 1.08 -4.56 16.02
N GLY A 123 1.14 -3.25 15.76
CA GLY A 123 2.09 -2.33 16.40
C GLY A 123 3.49 -2.37 15.82
N GLU A 124 3.69 -3.01 14.69
CA GLU A 124 4.99 -3.25 14.06
C GLU A 124 5.34 -2.24 12.94
N ALA A 125 4.39 -1.39 12.54
CA ALA A 125 4.62 -0.33 11.55
C ALA A 125 4.48 1.06 12.18
N ASP A 126 5.17 2.04 11.60
CA ASP A 126 5.03 3.41 12.07
C ASP A 126 3.72 4.04 11.54
N GLN A 127 3.26 5.07 12.21
CA GLN A 127 2.01 5.75 11.90
C GLN A 127 2.21 7.02 11.07
N SER A 128 3.31 7.11 10.31
CA SER A 128 3.72 8.35 9.63
C SER A 128 2.68 8.87 8.65
N PHE A 129 1.99 7.98 7.91
CA PHE A 129 0.97 8.40 6.96
C PHE A 129 -0.29 8.93 7.63
N TYR A 130 -0.71 8.39 8.78
CA TYR A 130 -1.79 8.98 9.57
C TYR A 130 -1.41 10.39 10.04
N LYS A 131 -0.20 10.55 10.60
CA LYS A 131 0.31 11.86 11.06
C LYS A 131 0.41 12.87 9.92
N THR A 132 0.75 12.41 8.73
CA THR A 132 0.87 13.25 7.54
C THR A 132 -0.49 13.72 7.07
N THR A 133 -1.47 12.84 6.98
CA THR A 133 -2.86 13.19 6.63
C THR A 133 -3.50 14.07 7.71
N GLU A 134 -3.21 13.79 8.99
CA GLU A 134 -3.68 14.62 10.11
C GLU A 134 -3.27 16.10 9.98
N LYS A 135 -2.07 16.37 9.44
CA LYS A 135 -1.64 17.76 9.19
C LYS A 135 -2.52 18.46 8.15
N ILE A 136 -2.89 17.75 7.07
CA ILE A 136 -3.80 18.29 6.05
C ILE A 136 -5.20 18.54 6.66
N ILE A 137 -5.69 17.61 7.47
CA ILE A 137 -6.99 17.73 8.16
C ILE A 137 -6.99 18.95 9.07
N LYS A 138 -5.96 19.13 9.90
CA LYS A 138 -5.83 20.32 10.80
C LYS A 138 -5.79 21.63 10.00
N GLN A 139 -5.11 21.64 8.85
CA GLN A 139 -5.13 22.78 7.93
C GLN A 139 -6.54 23.04 7.45
N GLY A 140 -7.24 22.02 6.95
CA GLY A 140 -8.59 22.17 6.38
C GLY A 140 -9.66 22.54 7.42
N GLN A 141 -9.50 22.11 8.68
CA GLN A 141 -10.36 22.56 9.78
C GLN A 141 -10.19 24.06 10.06
N LYS A 142 -8.95 24.58 9.98
CA LYS A 142 -8.69 26.02 10.10
C LYS A 142 -9.22 26.81 8.90
N GLU A 143 -9.19 26.22 7.70
CA GLU A 143 -9.73 26.80 6.47
C GLU A 143 -11.25 26.64 6.35
N GLY A 144 -11.91 25.88 7.25
CA GLY A 144 -13.36 25.65 7.26
C GLY A 144 -13.86 24.72 6.17
N CYS A 145 -12.98 23.95 5.49
CA CYS A 145 -13.35 23.04 4.42
C CYS A 145 -13.39 21.56 4.86
N VAL A 146 -12.88 21.23 6.04
CA VAL A 146 -12.89 19.86 6.59
C VAL A 146 -13.88 19.80 7.76
N VAL A 147 -14.59 18.68 7.85
CA VAL A 147 -15.54 18.42 8.93
C VAL A 147 -14.89 18.58 10.31
N SER A 148 -15.71 19.02 11.28
CA SER A 148 -15.25 19.16 12.67
C SER A 148 -15.01 17.79 13.30
N GLY A 149 -14.09 17.73 14.26
CA GLY A 149 -13.79 16.50 14.99
C GLY A 149 -12.31 16.32 15.30
N ASN A 150 -11.98 15.19 15.90
CA ASN A 150 -10.60 14.84 16.20
C ASN A 150 -9.84 14.51 14.92
N SER A 151 -8.84 15.30 14.58
CA SER A 151 -8.06 15.16 13.34
C SER A 151 -7.38 13.80 13.17
N ARG A 152 -6.97 13.18 14.29
CA ARG A 152 -6.39 11.84 14.29
C ARG A 152 -7.43 10.77 13.91
N LYS A 153 -8.61 10.80 14.53
CA LYS A 153 -9.70 9.87 14.23
C LYS A 153 -10.20 10.04 12.80
N LEU A 154 -10.29 11.27 12.31
CA LEU A 154 -10.64 11.55 10.91
C LEU A 154 -9.61 10.98 9.95
N SER A 155 -8.32 11.07 10.26
CA SER A 155 -7.27 10.45 9.47
C SER A 155 -7.40 8.91 9.47
N GLU A 156 -7.69 8.30 10.61
CA GLU A 156 -7.91 6.86 10.73
C GLU A 156 -9.14 6.40 9.94
N LEU A 157 -10.25 7.15 9.95
CA LEU A 157 -11.43 6.87 9.15
C LEU A 157 -11.13 6.92 7.65
N TYR A 158 -10.44 7.95 7.20
CA TYR A 158 -10.05 8.11 5.80
C TYR A 158 -9.22 6.92 5.30
N TRP A 159 -8.18 6.55 6.04
CA TRP A 159 -7.34 5.41 5.71
C TRP A 159 -8.05 4.07 5.90
N GLY A 160 -9.00 3.97 6.82
CA GLY A 160 -9.87 2.80 6.97
C GLY A 160 -10.69 2.52 5.71
N VAL A 161 -11.21 3.57 5.06
CA VAL A 161 -11.88 3.42 3.75
C VAL A 161 -10.90 2.96 2.67
N VAL A 162 -9.72 3.56 2.60
CA VAL A 162 -8.66 3.15 1.65
C VAL A 162 -8.29 1.67 1.84
N TYR A 163 -8.08 1.24 3.10
CA TYR A 163 -7.80 -0.15 3.43
C TYR A 163 -8.93 -1.10 3.02
N LEU A 164 -10.19 -0.75 3.33
CA LEU A 164 -11.34 -1.56 2.94
C LEU A 164 -11.36 -1.82 1.44
N TYR A 165 -11.14 -0.77 0.62
CA TYR A 165 -11.14 -0.91 -0.83
C TYR A 165 -9.89 -1.60 -1.38
N ALA A 166 -8.75 -1.47 -0.72
CA ALA A 166 -7.57 -2.27 -1.02
C ALA A 166 -7.84 -3.77 -0.82
N VAL A 167 -8.45 -4.14 0.31
CA VAL A 167 -8.81 -5.54 0.60
C VAL A 167 -9.88 -6.04 -0.37
N LYS A 168 -10.93 -5.25 -0.64
CA LYS A 168 -11.96 -5.62 -1.64
C LYS A 168 -11.34 -5.93 -2.99
N ASN A 169 -10.42 -5.09 -3.46
CA ASN A 169 -9.73 -5.28 -4.73
C ASN A 169 -8.93 -6.59 -4.80
N MET A 170 -8.45 -7.09 -3.67
CA MET A 170 -7.71 -8.36 -3.61
C MET A 170 -8.59 -9.60 -3.60
N TYR A 171 -9.83 -9.49 -3.09
CA TYR A 171 -10.70 -10.66 -2.86
C TYR A 171 -11.95 -10.69 -3.74
N GLN A 172 -12.38 -9.57 -4.29
CA GLN A 172 -13.61 -9.45 -5.03
C GLN A 172 -13.32 -9.01 -6.47
N THR A 173 -13.82 -9.77 -7.43
CA THR A 173 -13.70 -9.46 -8.87
C THR A 173 -14.85 -8.60 -9.38
N ASP A 174 -15.97 -8.58 -8.65
CA ASP A 174 -17.18 -7.83 -9.02
C ASP A 174 -17.64 -6.99 -7.81
N PHE A 175 -17.14 -5.77 -7.73
CA PHE A 175 -17.59 -4.78 -6.75
C PHE A 175 -17.45 -3.36 -7.32
N ALA A 176 -18.33 -2.47 -6.88
CA ALA A 176 -18.24 -1.05 -7.23
C ALA A 176 -17.09 -0.38 -6.46
N MET A 177 -16.04 0.00 -7.18
CA MET A 177 -14.99 0.85 -6.61
C MET A 177 -15.51 2.27 -6.43
N ILE A 178 -15.28 2.87 -5.26
CA ILE A 178 -15.55 4.30 -5.03
C ILE A 178 -14.70 5.16 -5.96
N ASN A 179 -15.18 6.36 -6.22
CA ASN A 179 -14.39 7.37 -6.91
C ASN A 179 -13.64 8.28 -5.92
N SER A 180 -12.81 9.17 -6.43
CA SER A 180 -12.01 10.07 -5.61
C SER A 180 -12.85 11.11 -4.87
N ASP A 181 -14.01 11.50 -5.43
CA ASP A 181 -14.93 12.40 -4.75
C ASP A 181 -15.58 11.72 -3.55
N ASP A 182 -15.99 10.45 -3.67
CA ASP A 182 -16.52 9.67 -2.54
C ASP A 182 -15.50 9.58 -1.41
N LEU A 183 -14.23 9.30 -1.74
CA LEU A 183 -13.17 9.23 -0.73
C LEU A 183 -12.91 10.59 -0.10
N SER A 184 -12.89 11.67 -0.88
CA SER A 184 -12.64 13.01 -0.36
C SER A 184 -13.76 13.52 0.55
N ARG A 185 -15.02 13.12 0.30
CA ARG A 185 -16.19 13.46 1.16
C ARG A 185 -16.11 12.89 2.57
N VAL A 186 -15.27 11.88 2.82
CA VAL A 186 -15.01 11.42 4.19
C VAL A 186 -14.48 12.55 5.08
N LEU A 187 -13.76 13.50 4.48
CA LEU A 187 -13.12 14.62 5.18
C LEU A 187 -13.73 15.99 4.84
N LEU A 188 -14.17 16.18 3.60
CA LEU A 188 -14.72 17.45 3.14
C LEU A 188 -16.20 17.55 3.55
N GLY A 189 -16.56 18.62 4.22
CA GLY A 189 -17.97 18.94 4.50
C GLY A 189 -18.72 19.31 3.21
N ASP A 190 -20.02 19.10 3.22
CA ASP A 190 -20.90 19.65 2.20
C ASP A 190 -20.83 21.19 2.26
N LYS A 191 -20.53 21.81 1.11
CA LYS A 191 -20.59 23.27 0.97
C LYS A 191 -22.00 23.67 0.61
#